data_cabf0a2535ef0390370277b43551c20c
#
_entry.id   cabf0a2535ef0390370277b43551c20c
#
_cell.length_a   1.000
_cell.length_b   1.000
_cell.length_c   1.000
_cell.angle_alpha   90.00
_cell.angle_beta   90.00
_cell.angle_gamma   90.00
#
_symmetry.space_group_name_H-M   'P 1'
#
loop_
_entity.id
_entity.type
_entity.pdbx_description
1 polymer ?
#
loop_
_entity_poly.entity_id
_entity_poly.type
_entity_poly.pdbx_seq_one_letter_code
_entity_poly.pdbx_strand_id
1 'polypeptide(L)'
;MVLNFHHSCAHNNTFKQKVFHLLIASALFLSCQAAIAQQVYTLKFATLMPTGTAWSKLMDDWVKEIEEKSNGRIKVKMYSGGVMGDEPDVLRKIRKGQLHGGLFTGYGIGRIYSPARVLEMPFLFKSVDESDHVREQIMPDIEAGFRKNGFELLGWPEVGFIHFFSTKRITSIDDIRNLRIWLWQGDPLGEAFFKAAEVDPIPLSIMDVYTQLSAKHGSIDTVYTSTFGAIALQWYSKLKYATHIPLTNAIGGVIVSNRFYNKLPADLQQLLKTTGKKMGDDIRLNAREENRKSIGLLEKNGIEFMFDWDEVDMEEMLKIRDDAATYLEQTDYIPASMFNKTKKMLTEYRNRPENQSNKKLDMAPPE
;
A
#
# COMPACT_ATOMS: atom_id res chain seq x y z
N MET A 1 -72.59 -28.40 -72.58
CA MET A 1 -71.25 -28.91 -72.46
C MET A 1 -70.53 -27.94 -71.54
N VAL A 2 -70.43 -28.27 -70.25
CA VAL A 2 -69.89 -27.43 -69.22
C VAL A 2 -68.54 -28.03 -68.76
N LEU A 3 -67.47 -27.34 -68.90
CA LEU A 3 -66.16 -27.72 -68.38
C LEU A 3 -65.77 -26.78 -67.20
N ASN A 4 -65.69 -27.45 -66.04
CA ASN A 4 -65.17 -26.83 -64.79
C ASN A 4 -63.69 -26.63 -64.87
N PHE A 5 -63.22 -25.40 -64.50
CA PHE A 5 -61.90 -25.12 -64.09
C PHE A 5 -61.92 -24.71 -62.60
N HIS A 6 -61.56 -25.66 -61.76
CA HIS A 6 -61.13 -25.38 -60.37
C HIS A 6 -59.89 -26.20 -60.15
N HIS A 7 -58.75 -25.51 -60.07
CA HIS A 7 -57.57 -25.90 -59.28
C HIS A 7 -56.39 -24.92 -59.54
N SER A 8 -56.21 -23.98 -58.65
CA SER A 8 -54.84 -23.45 -58.33
C SER A 8 -54.95 -22.25 -57.38
N CYS A 9 -55.18 -22.47 -56.11
CA CYS A 9 -55.02 -21.42 -55.11
C CYS A 9 -54.52 -21.90 -53.71
N ALA A 10 -54.30 -23.22 -53.53
CA ALA A 10 -53.98 -23.78 -52.20
C ALA A 10 -52.40 -23.83 -51.89
N HIS A 11 -51.57 -23.68 -52.90
CA HIS A 11 -50.08 -23.94 -52.71
C HIS A 11 -49.27 -22.75 -52.25
N ASN A 12 -49.82 -21.53 -52.33
CA ASN A 12 -49.05 -20.29 -52.02
C ASN A 12 -49.11 -19.87 -50.53
N ASN A 13 -50.11 -20.37 -49.77
CA ASN A 13 -50.24 -19.99 -48.35
C ASN A 13 -49.33 -20.80 -47.42
N THR A 14 -49.08 -22.06 -47.76
CA THR A 14 -48.19 -22.91 -46.92
C THR A 14 -46.70 -22.54 -47.04
N PHE A 15 -46.26 -22.01 -48.18
CA PHE A 15 -44.91 -21.54 -48.37
C PHE A 15 -44.66 -20.24 -47.57
N LYS A 16 -45.59 -19.28 -47.61
CA LYS A 16 -45.49 -18.03 -46.83
C LYS A 16 -45.52 -18.28 -45.32
N GLN A 17 -46.37 -19.23 -44.87
CA GLN A 17 -46.38 -19.62 -43.46
C GLN A 17 -45.06 -20.28 -43.01
N LYS A 18 -44.44 -21.16 -43.81
CA LYS A 18 -43.17 -21.80 -43.50
C LYS A 18 -42.03 -20.77 -43.44
N VAL A 19 -41.98 -19.81 -44.37
CA VAL A 19 -41.00 -18.73 -44.38
C VAL A 19 -41.18 -17.81 -43.15
N PHE A 20 -42.42 -17.48 -42.77
CA PHE A 20 -42.72 -16.68 -41.59
C PHE A 20 -42.31 -17.39 -40.29
N HIS A 21 -42.54 -18.71 -40.16
CA HIS A 21 -42.11 -19.47 -38.99
C HIS A 21 -40.60 -19.63 -38.94
N LEU A 22 -39.89 -19.72 -40.10
CA LEU A 22 -38.44 -19.76 -40.15
C LEU A 22 -37.84 -18.41 -39.72
N LEU A 23 -38.43 -17.29 -40.10
CA LEU A 23 -38.00 -15.93 -39.69
C LEU A 23 -38.26 -15.69 -38.19
N ILE A 24 -39.36 -16.17 -37.64
CA ILE A 24 -39.61 -16.08 -36.19
C ILE A 24 -38.65 -16.98 -35.41
N ALA A 25 -38.39 -18.20 -35.89
CA ALA A 25 -37.41 -19.10 -35.28
C ALA A 25 -35.97 -18.53 -35.31
N SER A 26 -35.58 -17.91 -36.43
CA SER A 26 -34.26 -17.25 -36.52
C SER A 26 -34.15 -15.99 -35.66
N ALA A 27 -35.25 -15.21 -35.55
CA ALA A 27 -35.29 -14.04 -34.66
C ALA A 27 -35.25 -14.44 -33.16
N LEU A 28 -35.93 -15.55 -32.80
CA LEU A 28 -35.84 -16.13 -31.45
C LEU A 28 -34.44 -16.72 -31.14
N PHE A 29 -33.76 -17.31 -32.13
CA PHE A 29 -32.39 -17.82 -31.99
C PHE A 29 -31.38 -16.68 -31.83
N LEU A 30 -31.53 -15.55 -32.54
CA LEU A 30 -30.70 -14.36 -32.40
C LEU A 30 -30.97 -13.65 -31.07
N SER A 31 -32.17 -13.63 -30.56
CA SER A 31 -32.48 -13.02 -29.24
C SER A 31 -31.98 -13.87 -28.06
N CYS A 32 -31.81 -15.18 -28.24
CA CYS A 32 -31.29 -16.07 -27.20
C CYS A 32 -29.76 -15.96 -27.01
N GLN A 33 -29.02 -15.39 -27.99
CA GLN A 33 -27.56 -15.16 -27.87
C GLN A 33 -27.20 -13.87 -27.08
N ALA A 34 -28.17 -13.01 -26.81
CA ALA A 34 -27.92 -11.70 -26.17
C ALA A 34 -27.93 -11.72 -24.64
N ALA A 35 -28.25 -12.83 -24.00
CA ALA A 35 -28.31 -12.93 -22.54
C ALA A 35 -27.29 -13.92 -21.96
N ILE A 36 -26.03 -13.86 -22.41
CA ILE A 36 -24.95 -14.39 -21.56
C ILE A 36 -24.83 -13.40 -20.41
N ALA A 37 -25.43 -13.73 -19.28
CA ALA A 37 -25.27 -12.94 -18.06
C ALA A 37 -23.77 -12.76 -17.81
N GLN A 38 -23.29 -11.54 -18.03
CA GLN A 38 -21.88 -11.22 -17.89
C GLN A 38 -21.49 -11.47 -16.44
N GLN A 39 -20.55 -12.40 -16.21
CA GLN A 39 -20.12 -12.76 -14.86
C GLN A 39 -19.52 -11.54 -14.16
N VAL A 40 -20.11 -11.18 -13.02
CA VAL A 40 -19.63 -10.06 -12.18
C VAL A 40 -18.77 -10.60 -11.04
N TYR A 41 -17.58 -10.04 -10.92
CA TYR A 41 -16.61 -10.35 -9.86
C TYR A 41 -16.61 -9.23 -8.82
N THR A 42 -16.90 -9.54 -7.56
CA THR A 42 -16.86 -8.55 -6.48
C THR A 42 -15.51 -8.60 -5.79
N LEU A 43 -14.70 -7.53 -5.95
CA LEU A 43 -13.44 -7.32 -5.24
C LEU A 43 -13.74 -6.64 -3.90
N LYS A 44 -13.65 -7.38 -2.80
CA LYS A 44 -13.71 -6.84 -1.42
C LYS A 44 -12.32 -6.40 -0.99
N PHE A 45 -12.13 -5.09 -0.84
CA PHE A 45 -10.82 -4.47 -0.64
C PHE A 45 -10.82 -3.61 0.65
N ALA A 46 -9.79 -3.74 1.50
CA ALA A 46 -9.71 -3.06 2.78
C ALA A 46 -8.46 -2.18 2.89
N THR A 47 -8.54 -1.12 3.69
CA THR A 47 -7.41 -0.23 4.00
C THR A 47 -7.59 0.42 5.35
N LEU A 48 -6.47 0.74 6.01
CA LEU A 48 -6.43 1.58 7.22
C LEU A 48 -6.66 3.07 6.90
N MET A 49 -6.48 3.46 5.62
CA MET A 49 -6.60 4.86 5.19
C MET A 49 -7.99 5.42 5.52
N PRO A 50 -8.09 6.52 6.27
CA PRO A 50 -9.35 7.21 6.53
C PRO A 50 -9.96 7.77 5.25
N THR A 51 -11.30 7.79 5.19
CA THR A 51 -12.03 8.47 4.12
C THR A 51 -11.81 9.98 4.15
N GLY A 52 -11.96 10.64 3.01
CA GLY A 52 -11.83 12.10 2.91
C GLY A 52 -10.39 12.61 2.77
N THR A 53 -9.39 11.74 2.84
CA THR A 53 -7.99 12.09 2.58
C THR A 53 -7.69 12.16 1.08
N ALA A 54 -6.58 12.81 0.70
CA ALA A 54 -6.12 12.83 -0.69
C ALA A 54 -5.92 11.41 -1.25
N TRP A 55 -5.35 10.51 -0.46
CA TRP A 55 -5.13 9.12 -0.89
C TRP A 55 -6.43 8.32 -1.02
N SER A 56 -7.42 8.55 -0.13
CA SER A 56 -8.71 7.89 -0.28
C SER A 56 -9.44 8.30 -1.57
N LYS A 57 -9.27 9.56 -2.02
CA LYS A 57 -9.81 10.01 -3.31
C LYS A 57 -9.17 9.29 -4.50
N LEU A 58 -7.84 9.10 -4.49
CA LEU A 58 -7.14 8.31 -5.52
C LEU A 58 -7.64 6.85 -5.56
N MET A 59 -7.96 6.28 -4.40
CA MET A 59 -8.56 4.95 -4.32
C MET A 59 -10.00 4.93 -4.84
N ASP A 60 -10.80 5.95 -4.56
CA ASP A 60 -12.16 6.07 -5.10
C ASP A 60 -12.16 6.22 -6.63
N ASP A 61 -11.19 6.97 -7.17
CA ASP A 61 -11.01 7.10 -8.62
C ASP A 61 -10.54 5.79 -9.26
N TRP A 62 -9.67 5.03 -8.59
CA TRP A 62 -9.29 3.67 -9.02
C TRP A 62 -10.49 2.72 -9.05
N VAL A 63 -11.38 2.78 -8.05
CA VAL A 63 -12.63 1.99 -8.03
C VAL A 63 -13.48 2.29 -9.26
N LYS A 64 -13.69 3.58 -9.56
CA LYS A 64 -14.45 4.01 -10.76
C LYS A 64 -13.78 3.52 -12.05
N GLU A 65 -12.45 3.72 -12.16
CA GLU A 65 -11.69 3.29 -13.34
C GLU A 65 -11.83 1.79 -13.61
N ILE A 66 -11.74 0.95 -12.55
CA ILE A 66 -11.96 -0.50 -12.69
C ILE A 66 -13.38 -0.81 -13.15
N GLU A 67 -14.40 -0.22 -12.53
CA GLU A 67 -15.79 -0.51 -12.85
C GLU A 67 -16.11 -0.10 -14.29
N GLU A 68 -15.67 1.07 -14.73
CA GLU A 68 -15.87 1.58 -16.09
C GLU A 68 -15.11 0.73 -17.13
N LYS A 69 -13.80 0.53 -16.95
CA LYS A 69 -12.98 -0.21 -17.93
C LYS A 69 -13.28 -1.70 -17.98
N SER A 70 -13.84 -2.26 -16.91
CA SER A 70 -14.33 -3.65 -16.92
C SER A 70 -15.74 -3.79 -17.52
N ASN A 71 -16.38 -2.70 -17.93
CA ASN A 71 -17.81 -2.67 -18.30
C ASN A 71 -18.70 -3.28 -17.20
N GLY A 72 -18.39 -2.98 -15.93
CA GLY A 72 -19.10 -3.46 -14.76
C GLY A 72 -18.84 -4.93 -14.40
N ARG A 73 -17.92 -5.62 -15.09
CA ARG A 73 -17.55 -7.02 -14.75
C ARG A 73 -16.78 -7.14 -13.43
N ILE A 74 -16.10 -6.08 -12.98
CA ILE A 74 -15.55 -6.01 -11.63
C ILE A 74 -16.30 -4.94 -10.87
N LYS A 75 -16.81 -5.29 -9.69
CA LYS A 75 -17.39 -4.38 -8.70
C LYS A 75 -16.47 -4.35 -7.49
N VAL A 76 -16.03 -3.15 -7.07
CA VAL A 76 -15.15 -3.01 -5.90
C VAL A 76 -15.98 -2.60 -4.70
N LYS A 77 -15.88 -3.40 -3.63
CA LYS A 77 -16.42 -3.04 -2.32
C LYS A 77 -15.28 -2.62 -1.40
N MET A 78 -15.12 -1.30 -1.24
CA MET A 78 -14.08 -0.71 -0.40
C MET A 78 -14.49 -0.71 1.09
N TYR A 79 -13.53 -1.01 1.97
CA TYR A 79 -13.64 -0.94 3.42
C TYR A 79 -12.49 -0.09 3.96
N SER A 80 -12.74 1.20 4.14
CA SER A 80 -11.74 2.20 4.55
C SER A 80 -11.71 2.40 6.07
N GLY A 81 -10.65 3.07 6.57
CA GLY A 81 -10.54 3.53 7.97
C GLY A 81 -10.41 2.40 8.99
N GLY A 82 -9.88 1.24 8.60
CA GLY A 82 -9.64 0.14 9.54
C GLY A 82 -10.90 -0.61 10.00
N VAL A 83 -12.06 -0.39 9.38
CA VAL A 83 -13.33 -1.07 9.78
C VAL A 83 -13.25 -2.60 9.70
N MET A 84 -12.24 -3.13 9.00
CA MET A 84 -11.96 -4.57 8.94
C MET A 84 -10.88 -5.03 9.93
N GLY A 85 -10.48 -4.16 10.86
CA GLY A 85 -9.42 -4.40 11.83
C GLY A 85 -8.05 -3.94 11.31
N ASP A 86 -7.01 -4.21 12.09
CA ASP A 86 -5.62 -3.94 11.76
C ASP A 86 -5.12 -4.87 10.64
N GLU A 87 -3.96 -4.60 10.06
CA GLU A 87 -3.42 -5.33 8.89
C GLU A 87 -3.32 -6.85 9.08
N PRO A 88 -2.92 -7.38 10.25
CA PRO A 88 -2.97 -8.83 10.49
C PRO A 88 -4.38 -9.42 10.39
N ASP A 89 -5.39 -8.70 10.86
CA ASP A 89 -6.79 -9.12 10.77
C ASP A 89 -7.28 -9.14 9.33
N VAL A 90 -6.93 -8.10 8.58
CA VAL A 90 -7.25 -7.98 7.15
C VAL A 90 -6.61 -9.14 6.38
N LEU A 91 -5.31 -9.41 6.57
CA LEU A 91 -4.61 -10.54 5.95
C LEU A 91 -5.24 -11.89 6.30
N ARG A 92 -5.62 -12.10 7.56
CA ARG A 92 -6.32 -13.31 8.00
C ARG A 92 -7.65 -13.46 7.28
N LYS A 93 -8.42 -12.37 7.10
CA LYS A 93 -9.70 -12.35 6.37
C LYS A 93 -9.50 -12.62 4.88
N ILE A 94 -8.41 -12.11 4.26
CA ILE A 94 -8.08 -12.40 2.86
C ILE A 94 -7.73 -13.89 2.69
N ARG A 95 -6.89 -14.46 3.56
CA ARG A 95 -6.54 -15.89 3.52
C ARG A 95 -7.77 -16.80 3.68
N LYS A 96 -8.76 -16.37 4.48
CA LYS A 96 -10.05 -17.07 4.63
C LYS A 96 -11.02 -16.81 3.48
N GLY A 97 -10.73 -15.89 2.54
CA GLY A 97 -11.59 -15.52 1.42
C GLY A 97 -12.79 -14.64 1.80
N GLN A 98 -12.78 -14.04 2.97
CA GLN A 98 -13.78 -13.06 3.41
C GLN A 98 -13.53 -11.68 2.77
N LEU A 99 -12.26 -11.34 2.57
CA LEU A 99 -11.76 -10.23 1.76
C LEU A 99 -10.94 -10.79 0.59
N HIS A 100 -10.65 -9.95 -0.39
CA HIS A 100 -9.92 -10.37 -1.59
C HIS A 100 -8.59 -9.63 -1.76
N GLY A 101 -8.48 -8.42 -1.22
CA GLY A 101 -7.27 -7.60 -1.30
C GLY A 101 -7.28 -6.46 -0.29
N GLY A 102 -6.24 -5.64 -0.35
CA GLY A 102 -6.10 -4.45 0.49
C GLY A 102 -4.91 -3.58 0.10
N LEU A 103 -4.92 -2.36 0.63
CA LEU A 103 -3.76 -1.48 0.68
C LEU A 103 -3.11 -1.66 2.05
N PHE A 104 -1.83 -2.04 2.04
CA PHE A 104 -1.05 -2.36 3.23
C PHE A 104 0.17 -1.45 3.34
N THR A 105 0.61 -1.21 4.56
CA THR A 105 1.92 -0.65 4.87
C THR A 105 3.00 -1.73 4.84
N GLY A 106 4.25 -1.36 5.05
CA GLY A 106 5.35 -2.30 5.16
C GLY A 106 5.13 -3.39 6.22
N TYR A 107 4.42 -3.08 7.31
CA TYR A 107 4.07 -4.06 8.33
C TYR A 107 3.26 -5.23 7.78
N GLY A 108 2.17 -4.95 7.03
CA GLY A 108 1.37 -6.00 6.39
C GLY A 108 2.12 -6.70 5.24
N ILE A 109 2.92 -5.94 4.47
CA ILE A 109 3.80 -6.47 3.43
C ILE A 109 4.75 -7.50 4.00
N GLY A 110 5.42 -7.20 5.11
CA GLY A 110 6.35 -8.10 5.78
C GLY A 110 5.72 -9.43 6.24
N ARG A 111 4.42 -9.43 6.52
CA ARG A 111 3.67 -10.66 6.86
C ARG A 111 3.35 -11.54 5.66
N ILE A 112 3.59 -11.04 4.45
CA ILE A 112 3.44 -11.78 3.20
C ILE A 112 4.82 -12.16 2.68
N TYR A 113 5.74 -11.20 2.58
CA TYR A 113 7.09 -11.38 2.07
C TYR A 113 8.05 -10.44 2.81
N SER A 114 8.62 -10.92 3.89
CA SER A 114 9.45 -10.13 4.80
C SER A 114 10.72 -9.54 4.16
N PRO A 115 11.38 -10.16 3.15
CA PRO A 115 12.54 -9.55 2.51
C PRO A 115 12.27 -8.18 1.87
N ALA A 116 11.01 -7.87 1.51
CA ALA A 116 10.62 -6.55 1.00
C ALA A 116 10.87 -5.42 2.01
N ARG A 117 10.87 -5.74 3.31
CA ARG A 117 11.10 -4.79 4.40
C ARG A 117 12.54 -4.25 4.45
N VAL A 118 13.45 -4.78 3.62
CA VAL A 118 14.79 -4.17 3.44
C VAL A 118 14.68 -2.72 2.99
N LEU A 119 13.62 -2.36 2.25
CA LEU A 119 13.36 -0.98 1.83
C LEU A 119 12.97 -0.05 2.98
N GLU A 120 12.66 -0.58 4.16
CA GLU A 120 12.31 0.18 5.35
C GLU A 120 13.39 0.10 6.45
N MET A 121 14.56 -0.44 6.14
CA MET A 121 15.66 -0.46 7.12
C MET A 121 15.98 0.97 7.56
N PRO A 122 15.99 1.24 8.88
CA PRO A 122 16.27 2.56 9.41
C PRO A 122 17.57 3.14 8.86
N PHE A 123 17.59 4.42 8.53
CA PHE A 123 18.76 5.19 8.04
C PHE A 123 19.48 4.56 6.83
N LEU A 124 18.80 3.69 6.08
CA LEU A 124 19.40 3.06 4.90
C LEU A 124 19.43 4.01 3.70
N PHE A 125 18.32 4.70 3.46
CA PHE A 125 18.16 5.65 2.34
C PHE A 125 18.26 7.09 2.83
N LYS A 126 19.02 7.91 2.10
CA LYS A 126 19.20 9.34 2.37
C LYS A 126 18.26 10.22 1.55
N SER A 127 17.69 9.67 0.48
CA SER A 127 16.77 10.39 -0.41
C SER A 127 15.75 9.44 -1.04
N VAL A 128 14.69 10.01 -1.60
CA VAL A 128 13.70 9.27 -2.39
C VAL A 128 14.31 8.65 -3.64
N ASP A 129 15.31 9.31 -4.25
CA ASP A 129 15.97 8.82 -5.46
C ASP A 129 16.77 7.54 -5.18
N GLU A 130 17.44 7.47 -4.02
CA GLU A 130 18.11 6.25 -3.56
C GLU A 130 17.12 5.10 -3.37
N SER A 131 16.00 5.39 -2.72
CA SER A 131 14.93 4.40 -2.50
C SER A 131 14.32 3.92 -3.81
N ASP A 132 14.01 4.84 -4.73
CA ASP A 132 13.46 4.52 -6.05
C ASP A 132 14.44 3.66 -6.86
N HIS A 133 15.72 4.04 -6.87
CA HIS A 133 16.75 3.29 -7.60
C HIS A 133 16.86 1.83 -7.12
N VAL A 134 16.90 1.61 -5.82
CA VAL A 134 16.97 0.25 -5.26
C VAL A 134 15.67 -0.51 -5.49
N ARG A 135 14.53 0.13 -5.21
CA ARG A 135 13.20 -0.45 -5.39
C ARG A 135 13.02 -1.01 -6.80
N GLU A 136 13.35 -0.23 -7.82
CA GLU A 136 13.20 -0.67 -9.22
C GLU A 136 13.99 -1.93 -9.53
N GLN A 137 15.18 -2.07 -8.95
CA GLN A 137 16.03 -3.24 -9.18
C GLN A 137 15.59 -4.50 -8.45
N ILE A 138 14.97 -4.37 -7.26
CA ILE A 138 14.53 -5.53 -6.46
C ILE A 138 13.05 -5.87 -6.67
N MET A 139 12.29 -5.02 -7.38
CA MET A 139 10.86 -5.24 -7.59
C MET A 139 10.53 -6.61 -8.20
N PRO A 140 11.26 -7.13 -9.18
CA PRO A 140 11.00 -8.47 -9.72
C PRO A 140 11.09 -9.58 -8.66
N ASP A 141 12.04 -9.49 -7.72
CA ASP A 141 12.19 -10.44 -6.61
C ASP A 141 11.01 -10.32 -5.63
N ILE A 142 10.60 -9.08 -5.33
CA ILE A 142 9.45 -8.80 -4.46
C ILE A 142 8.18 -9.39 -5.07
N GLU A 143 7.87 -9.09 -6.33
CA GLU A 143 6.68 -9.63 -7.01
C GLU A 143 6.68 -11.17 -7.04
N ALA A 144 7.83 -11.79 -7.30
CA ALA A 144 7.96 -13.23 -7.28
C ALA A 144 7.70 -13.79 -5.86
N GLY A 145 8.21 -13.11 -4.82
CA GLY A 145 7.97 -13.45 -3.43
C GLY A 145 6.49 -13.38 -3.06
N PHE A 146 5.79 -12.33 -3.49
CA PHE A 146 4.35 -12.19 -3.26
C PHE A 146 3.56 -13.32 -3.93
N ARG A 147 3.83 -13.60 -5.21
CA ARG A 147 3.18 -14.70 -5.95
C ARG A 147 3.37 -16.04 -5.28
N LYS A 148 4.61 -16.34 -4.83
CA LYS A 148 4.93 -17.57 -4.09
C LYS A 148 4.13 -17.71 -2.79
N ASN A 149 3.83 -16.58 -2.13
CA ASN A 149 3.08 -16.55 -0.88
C ASN A 149 1.56 -16.36 -1.07
N GLY A 150 1.05 -16.54 -2.30
CA GLY A 150 -0.38 -16.57 -2.58
C GLY A 150 -1.03 -15.21 -2.83
N PHE A 151 -0.24 -14.20 -3.22
CA PHE A 151 -0.72 -12.84 -3.49
C PHE A 151 -0.15 -12.29 -4.80
N GLU A 152 -0.93 -11.46 -5.49
CA GLU A 152 -0.47 -10.58 -6.56
C GLU A 152 -0.28 -9.17 -6.02
N LEU A 153 0.88 -8.61 -6.30
CA LEU A 153 1.19 -7.20 -6.09
C LEU A 153 0.71 -6.42 -7.32
N LEU A 154 -0.25 -5.53 -7.13
CA LEU A 154 -0.82 -4.72 -8.20
C LEU A 154 -0.12 -3.36 -8.32
N GLY A 155 0.32 -2.78 -7.21
CA GLY A 155 0.97 -1.48 -7.16
C GLY A 155 1.81 -1.32 -5.90
N TRP A 156 2.77 -0.38 -5.99
CA TRP A 156 3.72 -0.10 -4.91
C TRP A 156 3.69 1.39 -4.53
N PRO A 157 2.70 1.81 -3.75
CA PRO A 157 2.72 3.14 -3.14
C PRO A 157 3.81 3.23 -2.06
N GLU A 158 4.05 4.43 -1.54
CA GLU A 158 4.82 4.66 -0.33
C GLU A 158 4.00 5.49 0.66
N VAL A 159 4.35 5.39 1.94
CA VAL A 159 3.81 6.25 3.00
C VAL A 159 4.68 7.50 3.13
N GLY A 160 5.94 7.38 2.78
CA GLY A 160 6.95 8.43 2.83
C GLY A 160 7.85 8.33 4.05
N PHE A 161 8.66 9.35 4.25
CA PHE A 161 9.61 9.39 5.36
C PHE A 161 8.90 9.44 6.71
N ILE A 162 9.39 8.63 7.62
CA ILE A 162 8.85 8.43 8.98
C ILE A 162 9.70 9.21 9.97
N HIS A 163 9.04 9.98 10.82
CA HIS A 163 9.63 10.78 11.88
C HIS A 163 9.08 10.34 13.24
N PHE A 164 9.84 10.54 14.29
CA PHE A 164 9.29 10.48 15.63
C PHE A 164 8.45 11.74 15.90
N PHE A 165 7.30 11.53 16.51
CA PHE A 165 6.43 12.59 17.04
C PHE A 165 6.22 12.34 18.52
N SER A 166 6.47 13.34 19.37
CA SER A 166 6.48 13.17 20.82
C SER A 166 5.82 14.34 21.55
N THR A 167 5.39 14.07 22.77
CA THR A 167 5.01 15.11 23.73
C THR A 167 6.22 15.77 24.42
N LYS A 168 7.42 15.17 24.26
CA LYS A 168 8.69 15.59 24.85
C LYS A 168 9.70 15.92 23.77
N ARG A 169 10.66 16.79 24.04
CA ARG A 169 11.78 17.02 23.12
C ARG A 169 12.63 15.78 22.99
N ILE A 170 13.16 15.58 21.79
CA ILE A 170 14.11 14.52 21.46
C ILE A 170 15.33 15.22 20.85
N THR A 171 16.41 15.31 21.59
CA THR A 171 17.65 15.99 21.18
C THR A 171 18.83 15.04 21.14
N SER A 172 18.65 13.81 21.62
CA SER A 172 19.68 12.77 21.65
C SER A 172 19.05 11.37 21.61
N ILE A 173 19.88 10.35 21.39
CA ILE A 173 19.49 8.95 21.50
C ILE A 173 19.06 8.60 22.92
N ASP A 174 19.72 9.18 23.93
CA ASP A 174 19.35 8.96 25.33
C ASP A 174 17.93 9.48 25.65
N ASP A 175 17.50 10.56 25.01
CA ASP A 175 16.12 11.01 25.13
C ASP A 175 15.16 9.94 24.62
N ILE A 176 15.46 9.30 23.49
CA ILE A 176 14.63 8.23 22.89
C ILE A 176 14.46 7.06 23.86
N ARG A 177 15.54 6.68 24.57
CA ARG A 177 15.53 5.57 25.55
C ARG A 177 14.57 5.82 26.71
N ASN A 178 14.29 7.09 27.01
CA ASN A 178 13.41 7.50 28.12
C ASN A 178 11.97 7.80 27.71
N LEU A 179 11.60 7.53 26.45
CA LEU A 179 10.24 7.75 25.94
C LEU A 179 9.39 6.49 26.04
N ARG A 180 8.08 6.69 26.13
CA ARG A 180 7.09 5.62 26.01
C ARG A 180 6.65 5.54 24.55
N ILE A 181 7.44 4.85 23.75
CA ILE A 181 7.29 4.82 22.30
C ILE A 181 6.31 3.73 21.90
N TRP A 182 5.34 4.07 21.07
CA TRP A 182 4.50 3.10 20.41
C TRP A 182 5.33 2.17 19.51
N LEU A 183 5.06 0.88 19.57
CA LEU A 183 5.49 -0.12 18.59
C LEU A 183 4.25 -0.79 17.98
N TRP A 184 4.22 -0.92 16.66
CA TRP A 184 3.18 -1.71 16.04
C TRP A 184 3.29 -3.16 16.49
N GLN A 185 2.26 -3.65 17.18
CA GLN A 185 2.26 -4.94 17.88
C GLN A 185 2.62 -6.09 16.95
N GLY A 186 3.77 -6.73 17.19
CA GLY A 186 4.27 -7.87 16.42
C GLY A 186 4.86 -7.44 15.06
N ASP A 187 5.47 -6.26 14.97
CA ASP A 187 6.31 -5.85 13.82
C ASP A 187 7.79 -6.21 14.09
N PRO A 188 8.34 -7.27 13.46
CA PRO A 188 9.70 -7.71 13.73
C PRO A 188 10.77 -6.67 13.38
N LEU A 189 10.52 -5.80 12.37
CA LEU A 189 11.46 -4.74 12.02
C LEU A 189 11.57 -3.70 13.15
N GLY A 190 10.41 -3.27 13.66
CA GLY A 190 10.38 -2.34 14.78
C GLY A 190 10.94 -2.96 16.07
N GLU A 191 10.60 -4.22 16.36
CA GLU A 191 11.16 -4.95 17.50
C GLU A 191 12.68 -5.04 17.44
N ALA A 192 13.24 -5.37 16.27
CA ALA A 192 14.69 -5.43 16.07
C ALA A 192 15.38 -4.07 16.24
N PHE A 193 14.77 -3.00 15.68
CA PHE A 193 15.30 -1.64 15.80
C PHE A 193 15.31 -1.17 17.25
N PHE A 194 14.20 -1.26 17.97
CA PHE A 194 14.12 -0.80 19.36
C PHE A 194 14.97 -1.65 20.29
N LYS A 195 15.10 -2.95 20.03
CA LYS A 195 16.03 -3.81 20.77
C LYS A 195 17.47 -3.39 20.58
N ALA A 196 17.89 -3.07 19.34
CA ALA A 196 19.24 -2.60 19.05
C ALA A 196 19.50 -1.20 19.66
N ALA A 197 18.47 -0.36 19.76
CA ALA A 197 18.54 0.97 20.37
C ALA A 197 18.46 0.95 21.91
N GLU A 198 18.29 -0.24 22.52
CA GLU A 198 18.07 -0.42 23.97
C GLU A 198 16.84 0.34 24.48
N VAL A 199 15.79 0.41 23.65
CA VAL A 199 14.49 1.01 23.96
C VAL A 199 13.48 -0.11 24.29
N ASP A 200 12.65 0.09 25.30
CA ASP A 200 11.52 -0.78 25.65
C ASP A 200 10.21 -0.18 25.13
N PRO A 201 9.80 -0.49 23.89
CA PRO A 201 8.63 0.11 23.28
C PRO A 201 7.33 -0.51 23.79
N ILE A 202 6.22 0.17 23.62
CA ILE A 202 4.89 -0.27 24.02
C ILE A 202 4.13 -0.80 22.80
N PRO A 203 3.94 -2.14 22.68
CA PRO A 203 3.28 -2.75 21.55
C PRO A 203 1.75 -2.53 21.61
N LEU A 204 1.21 -1.86 20.61
CA LEU A 204 -0.23 -1.62 20.44
C LEU A 204 -0.65 -1.80 18.98
N SER A 205 -1.91 -2.15 18.74
CA SER A 205 -2.54 -1.97 17.44
C SER A 205 -2.58 -0.49 17.07
N ILE A 206 -2.43 -0.16 15.80
CA ILE A 206 -2.59 1.23 15.30
C ILE A 206 -3.97 1.80 15.65
N MET A 207 -4.98 0.95 15.80
CA MET A 207 -6.35 1.33 16.14
C MET A 207 -6.46 1.94 17.53
N ASP A 208 -5.53 1.61 18.44
CA ASP A 208 -5.55 2.05 19.83
C ASP A 208 -4.69 3.30 20.09
N VAL A 209 -3.81 3.65 19.14
CA VAL A 209 -2.78 4.69 19.30
C VAL A 209 -3.40 6.04 19.67
N TYR A 210 -4.41 6.51 18.91
CA TYR A 210 -5.04 7.80 19.20
C TYR A 210 -5.67 7.87 20.59
N THR A 211 -6.31 6.76 21.00
CA THR A 211 -6.93 6.65 22.34
C THR A 211 -5.87 6.73 23.43
N GLN A 212 -4.75 6.02 23.26
CA GLN A 212 -3.66 6.02 24.23
C GLN A 212 -2.95 7.38 24.30
N LEU A 213 -2.74 8.07 23.18
CA LEU A 213 -2.21 9.44 23.15
C LEU A 213 -3.15 10.44 23.81
N SER A 214 -4.47 10.22 23.73
CA SER A 214 -5.49 11.13 24.24
C SER A 214 -5.79 10.96 25.72
N ALA A 215 -5.50 9.81 26.30
CA ALA A 215 -5.82 9.49 27.68
C ALA A 215 -4.90 10.23 28.65
N LYS A 216 -5.45 10.75 29.78
CA LYS A 216 -4.69 11.45 30.83
C LYS A 216 -3.52 10.62 31.37
N HIS A 217 -3.69 9.30 31.42
CA HIS A 217 -2.69 8.32 31.84
C HIS A 217 -2.48 7.28 30.76
N GLY A 218 -2.41 7.73 29.50
CA GLY A 218 -2.13 6.84 28.37
C GLY A 218 -0.76 6.18 28.45
N SER A 219 -0.65 5.01 27.85
CA SER A 219 0.59 4.22 27.94
C SER A 219 1.74 4.79 27.13
N ILE A 220 1.45 5.58 26.09
CA ILE A 220 2.45 6.11 25.16
C ILE A 220 2.47 7.65 25.17
N ASP A 221 3.63 8.21 24.86
CA ASP A 221 3.84 9.65 24.67
C ASP A 221 4.56 9.98 23.35
N THR A 222 4.95 8.94 22.61
CA THR A 222 5.74 9.05 21.37
C THR A 222 5.26 8.01 20.36
N VAL A 223 5.19 8.43 19.10
CA VAL A 223 4.86 7.59 17.95
C VAL A 223 5.83 7.85 16.81
N TYR A 224 5.83 6.97 15.82
CA TYR A 224 6.55 7.18 14.57
C TYR A 224 5.58 7.06 13.38
N THR A 225 5.61 8.05 12.51
CA THR A 225 4.74 8.10 11.31
C THR A 225 5.26 9.12 10.32
N SER A 226 4.68 9.18 9.12
CA SER A 226 4.94 10.26 8.19
C SER A 226 4.22 11.54 8.61
N THR A 227 4.70 12.69 8.11
CA THR A 227 4.08 13.99 8.41
C THR A 227 2.61 14.03 7.97
N PHE A 228 2.29 13.48 6.79
CA PHE A 228 0.90 13.31 6.37
C PHE A 228 0.13 12.32 7.25
N GLY A 229 0.76 11.20 7.65
CA GLY A 229 0.16 10.23 8.55
C GLY A 229 -0.25 10.82 9.89
N ALA A 230 0.60 11.68 10.47
CA ALA A 230 0.30 12.40 11.71
C ALA A 230 -0.98 13.24 11.60
N ILE A 231 -1.22 13.86 10.43
CA ILE A 231 -2.42 14.66 10.15
C ILE A 231 -3.61 13.75 9.88
N ALA A 232 -3.48 12.78 8.99
CA ALA A 232 -4.57 11.89 8.57
C ALA A 232 -5.16 11.09 9.73
N LEU A 233 -4.31 10.68 10.68
CA LEU A 233 -4.69 9.96 11.90
C LEU A 233 -4.99 10.89 13.07
N GLN A 234 -4.89 12.22 12.88
CA GLN A 234 -5.09 13.26 13.89
C GLN A 234 -4.16 13.16 15.12
N TRP A 235 -3.07 12.40 15.02
CA TRP A 235 -2.14 12.21 16.13
C TRP A 235 -1.44 13.50 16.54
N TYR A 236 -1.14 14.38 15.56
CA TYR A 236 -0.52 15.69 15.80
C TYR A 236 -1.22 16.50 16.89
N SER A 237 -2.55 16.37 17.05
CA SER A 237 -3.33 17.10 18.05
C SER A 237 -2.98 16.75 19.50
N LYS A 238 -2.20 15.68 19.72
CA LYS A 238 -1.77 15.16 21.02
C LYS A 238 -0.27 15.25 21.23
N LEU A 239 0.46 15.76 20.27
CA LEU A 239 1.93 15.77 20.23
C LEU A 239 2.42 17.21 20.13
N LYS A 240 3.70 17.46 20.38
CA LYS A 240 4.30 18.80 20.39
C LYS A 240 5.56 18.90 19.56
N TYR A 241 6.30 17.82 19.44
CA TYR A 241 7.62 17.79 18.82
C TYR A 241 7.68 16.73 17.75
N ALA A 242 8.47 16.97 16.71
CA ALA A 242 8.81 15.99 15.68
C ALA A 242 10.32 16.04 15.38
N THR A 243 10.94 14.90 15.11
CA THR A 243 12.32 14.87 14.63
C THR A 243 12.36 15.34 13.18
N HIS A 244 13.35 16.16 12.82
CA HIS A 244 13.56 16.54 11.42
C HIS A 244 14.20 15.39 10.64
N ILE A 245 15.16 14.70 11.24
CA ILE A 245 15.82 13.55 10.61
C ILE A 245 14.84 12.38 10.51
N PRO A 246 14.59 11.85 9.30
CA PRO A 246 13.68 10.72 9.14
C PRO A 246 14.33 9.41 9.59
N LEU A 247 13.53 8.56 10.21
CA LEU A 247 13.94 7.22 10.63
C LEU A 247 14.09 6.28 9.44
N THR A 248 13.12 6.28 8.55
CA THR A 248 13.06 5.41 7.37
C THR A 248 12.11 5.98 6.32
N ASN A 249 12.11 5.39 5.11
CA ASN A 249 11.07 5.62 4.11
C ASN A 249 10.10 4.43 4.10
N ALA A 250 8.88 4.64 4.58
CA ALA A 250 7.89 3.57 4.70
C ALA A 250 7.23 3.25 3.36
N ILE A 251 7.15 1.96 3.07
CA ILE A 251 6.57 1.40 1.85
C ILE A 251 5.09 1.07 2.00
N GLY A 252 4.42 0.88 0.87
CA GLY A 252 3.05 0.38 0.79
C GLY A 252 2.89 -0.68 -0.31
N GLY A 253 1.77 -1.38 -0.28
CA GLY A 253 1.46 -2.39 -1.30
C GLY A 253 -0.03 -2.50 -1.56
N VAL A 254 -0.41 -2.41 -2.84
CA VAL A 254 -1.75 -2.74 -3.33
C VAL A 254 -1.74 -4.20 -3.71
N ILE A 255 -2.41 -5.03 -2.95
CA ILE A 255 -2.34 -6.48 -3.12
C ILE A 255 -3.71 -7.14 -3.23
N VAL A 256 -3.77 -8.23 -3.99
CA VAL A 256 -4.93 -9.13 -4.04
C VAL A 256 -4.47 -10.57 -3.86
N SER A 257 -5.35 -11.43 -3.33
CA SER A 257 -5.05 -12.86 -3.21
C SER A 257 -5.03 -13.53 -4.58
N ASN A 258 -4.09 -14.47 -4.81
CA ASN A 258 -4.08 -15.32 -6.01
C ASN A 258 -5.41 -16.06 -6.16
N ARG A 259 -6.04 -16.43 -5.04
CA ARG A 259 -7.36 -17.08 -5.03
C ARG A 259 -8.44 -16.26 -5.71
N PHE A 260 -8.43 -14.94 -5.58
CA PHE A 260 -9.35 -14.04 -6.29
C PHE A 260 -8.84 -13.77 -7.71
N TYR A 261 -7.58 -13.38 -7.84
CA TYR A 261 -6.96 -12.95 -9.09
C TYR A 261 -7.07 -14.02 -10.18
N ASN A 262 -6.76 -15.29 -9.85
CA ASN A 262 -6.78 -16.39 -10.81
C ASN A 262 -8.20 -16.83 -11.23
N LYS A 263 -9.26 -16.32 -10.60
CA LYS A 263 -10.65 -16.53 -11.08
C LYS A 263 -11.04 -15.57 -12.19
N LEU A 264 -10.31 -14.48 -12.34
CA LEU A 264 -10.58 -13.47 -13.35
C LEU A 264 -10.12 -13.95 -14.73
N PRO A 265 -10.85 -13.66 -15.80
CA PRO A 265 -10.34 -13.77 -17.17
C PRO A 265 -9.08 -12.92 -17.36
N ALA A 266 -8.24 -13.30 -18.33
CA ALA A 266 -6.95 -12.67 -18.56
C ALA A 266 -7.01 -11.15 -18.79
N ASP A 267 -8.03 -10.68 -19.49
CA ASP A 267 -8.27 -9.25 -19.72
C ASP A 267 -8.56 -8.48 -18.42
N LEU A 268 -9.30 -9.06 -17.49
CA LEU A 268 -9.58 -8.46 -16.18
C LEU A 268 -8.37 -8.54 -15.24
N GLN A 269 -7.56 -9.60 -15.34
CA GLN A 269 -6.29 -9.68 -14.61
C GLN A 269 -5.35 -8.55 -15.07
N GLN A 270 -5.22 -8.36 -16.38
CA GLN A 270 -4.39 -7.30 -16.95
C GLN A 270 -4.93 -5.92 -16.58
N LEU A 271 -6.24 -5.73 -16.58
CA LEU A 271 -6.89 -4.48 -16.15
C LEU A 271 -6.51 -4.15 -14.69
N LEU A 272 -6.65 -5.10 -13.77
CA LEU A 272 -6.29 -4.89 -12.36
C LEU A 272 -4.81 -4.55 -12.20
N LYS A 273 -3.91 -5.23 -12.93
CA LYS A 273 -2.47 -4.92 -12.89
C LYS A 273 -2.18 -3.51 -13.38
N THR A 274 -2.72 -3.14 -14.52
CA THR A 274 -2.46 -1.83 -15.13
C THR A 274 -3.00 -0.70 -14.26
N THR A 275 -4.26 -0.82 -13.81
CA THR A 275 -4.89 0.23 -12.98
C THR A 275 -4.33 0.26 -11.56
N GLY A 276 -4.00 -0.89 -10.98
CA GLY A 276 -3.38 -0.98 -9.66
C GLY A 276 -1.97 -0.41 -9.62
N LYS A 277 -1.17 -0.66 -10.68
CA LYS A 277 0.16 -0.03 -10.83
C LYS A 277 0.02 1.49 -10.91
N LYS A 278 -0.88 1.98 -11.77
CA LYS A 278 -1.14 3.42 -11.90
C LYS A 278 -1.55 4.03 -10.56
N MET A 279 -2.50 3.43 -9.85
CA MET A 279 -2.93 3.92 -8.53
C MET A 279 -1.78 3.92 -7.53
N GLY A 280 -0.94 2.87 -7.50
CA GLY A 280 0.25 2.82 -6.66
C GLY A 280 1.23 3.95 -6.94
N ASP A 281 1.50 4.23 -8.22
CA ASP A 281 2.37 5.33 -8.65
C ASP A 281 1.75 6.70 -8.30
N ASP A 282 0.45 6.89 -8.52
CA ASP A 282 -0.28 8.13 -8.21
C ASP A 282 -0.26 8.40 -6.69
N ILE A 283 -0.49 7.38 -5.84
CA ILE A 283 -0.40 7.52 -4.38
C ILE A 283 1.05 7.84 -3.97
N ARG A 284 2.06 7.18 -4.55
CA ARG A 284 3.47 7.44 -4.24
C ARG A 284 3.87 8.89 -4.51
N LEU A 285 3.53 9.41 -5.69
CA LEU A 285 3.83 10.81 -6.05
C LEU A 285 3.05 11.79 -5.17
N ASN A 286 1.76 11.51 -4.94
CA ASN A 286 0.95 12.35 -4.05
C ASN A 286 1.44 12.30 -2.60
N ALA A 287 1.91 11.13 -2.11
CA ALA A 287 2.46 10.99 -0.77
C ALA A 287 3.65 11.92 -0.53
N ARG A 288 4.57 12.01 -1.49
CA ARG A 288 5.73 12.92 -1.42
C ARG A 288 5.30 14.37 -1.28
N GLU A 289 4.35 14.79 -2.12
CA GLU A 289 3.83 16.16 -2.09
C GLU A 289 3.02 16.45 -0.82
N GLU A 290 2.15 15.55 -0.40
CA GLU A 290 1.35 15.73 0.82
C GLU A 290 2.23 15.72 2.07
N ASN A 291 3.25 14.87 2.15
CA ASN A 291 4.20 14.90 3.26
C ASN A 291 4.95 16.24 3.33
N ARG A 292 5.40 16.78 2.19
CA ARG A 292 6.06 18.08 2.14
C ARG A 292 5.14 19.21 2.62
N LYS A 293 3.89 19.26 2.14
CA LYS A 293 2.90 20.26 2.59
C LYS A 293 2.53 20.13 4.05
N SER A 294 2.53 18.90 4.55
CA SER A 294 2.14 18.60 5.93
C SER A 294 3.08 19.20 6.97
N ILE A 295 4.36 19.41 6.65
CA ILE A 295 5.32 20.06 7.56
C ILE A 295 4.79 21.44 7.98
N GLY A 296 4.51 22.33 7.02
CA GLY A 296 4.00 23.66 7.32
C GLY A 296 2.61 23.67 8.01
N LEU A 297 1.79 22.64 7.76
CA LEU A 297 0.53 22.50 8.47
C LEU A 297 0.74 22.04 9.91
N LEU A 298 1.66 21.14 10.16
CA LEU A 298 2.04 20.67 11.50
C LEU A 298 2.61 21.82 12.34
N GLU A 299 3.52 22.63 11.78
CA GLU A 299 4.09 23.80 12.43
C GLU A 299 3.01 24.83 12.81
N LYS A 300 2.07 25.12 11.89
CA LYS A 300 0.92 25.99 12.17
C LYS A 300 0.02 25.47 13.29
N ASN A 301 0.02 24.16 13.52
CA ASN A 301 -0.72 23.51 14.60
C ASN A 301 0.13 23.27 15.85
N GLY A 302 1.32 23.87 15.94
CA GLY A 302 2.13 23.89 17.16
C GLY A 302 3.09 22.71 17.29
N ILE A 303 3.36 21.98 16.22
CA ILE A 303 4.44 20.97 16.21
C ILE A 303 5.75 21.70 15.94
N GLU A 304 6.71 21.54 16.84
CA GLU A 304 8.08 22.01 16.69
C GLU A 304 8.95 20.90 16.11
N PHE A 305 9.54 21.14 14.93
CA PHE A 305 10.53 20.24 14.35
C PHE A 305 11.89 20.47 14.99
N MET A 306 12.53 19.38 15.43
CA MET A 306 13.81 19.40 16.13
C MET A 306 14.94 19.00 15.17
N PHE A 307 16.02 19.78 15.19
CA PHE A 307 17.16 19.65 14.27
C PHE A 307 18.48 19.27 14.96
N ASP A 308 18.43 19.04 16.27
CA ASP A 308 19.59 19.11 17.15
C ASP A 308 20.39 17.77 17.25
N TRP A 309 20.38 16.97 16.19
CA TRP A 309 21.14 15.71 16.15
C TRP A 309 22.52 15.97 15.55
N ASP A 310 23.57 15.63 16.28
CA ASP A 310 24.95 15.80 15.84
C ASP A 310 25.49 14.56 15.08
N GLU A 311 26.79 14.63 14.67
CA GLU A 311 27.45 13.53 13.96
C GLU A 311 27.57 12.26 14.82
N VAL A 312 27.68 12.40 16.14
CA VAL A 312 27.85 11.29 17.10
C VAL A 312 26.53 10.51 17.19
N ASP A 313 25.40 11.22 17.30
CA ASP A 313 24.06 10.59 17.28
C ASP A 313 23.83 9.81 15.99
N MET A 314 24.24 10.38 14.85
CA MET A 314 24.10 9.73 13.55
C MET A 314 24.98 8.49 13.42
N GLU A 315 26.20 8.49 13.96
CA GLU A 315 27.09 7.31 13.97
C GLU A 315 26.46 6.18 14.80
N GLU A 316 25.93 6.50 15.98
CA GLU A 316 25.24 5.53 16.84
C GLU A 316 23.99 4.97 16.17
N MET A 317 23.18 5.80 15.50
CA MET A 317 21.99 5.37 14.75
C MET A 317 22.34 4.42 13.60
N LEU A 318 23.45 4.65 12.89
CA LEU A 318 23.92 3.74 11.85
C LEU A 318 24.37 2.40 12.44
N LYS A 319 24.98 2.41 13.63
CA LYS A 319 25.33 1.19 14.36
C LYS A 319 24.06 0.43 14.79
N ILE A 320 23.07 1.13 15.36
CA ILE A 320 21.77 0.54 15.74
C ILE A 320 21.11 -0.12 14.52
N ARG A 321 21.14 0.50 13.34
CA ARG A 321 20.67 -0.11 12.09
C ARG A 321 21.36 -1.43 11.78
N ASP A 322 22.69 -1.46 11.85
CA ASP A 322 23.47 -2.66 11.50
C ASP A 322 23.27 -3.77 12.54
N ASP A 323 23.12 -3.43 13.81
CA ASP A 323 22.74 -4.37 14.88
C ASP A 323 21.31 -4.90 14.67
N ALA A 324 20.35 -4.05 14.31
CA ALA A 324 18.99 -4.46 13.96
C ALA A 324 18.98 -5.38 12.74
N ALA A 325 19.77 -5.10 11.70
CA ALA A 325 19.92 -5.99 10.55
C ALA A 325 20.42 -7.39 10.95
N THR A 326 21.37 -7.46 11.89
CA THR A 326 21.87 -8.72 12.42
C THR A 326 20.76 -9.53 13.14
N TYR A 327 19.91 -8.87 13.93
CA TYR A 327 18.75 -9.55 14.56
C TYR A 327 17.75 -10.07 13.52
N LEU A 328 17.48 -9.29 12.49
CA LEU A 328 16.53 -9.66 11.43
C LEU A 328 17.06 -10.83 10.58
N GLU A 329 18.38 -10.90 10.39
CA GLU A 329 19.05 -12.02 9.75
C GLU A 329 18.93 -13.30 10.59
N GLN A 330 19.25 -13.22 11.90
CA GLN A 330 19.18 -14.35 12.83
C GLN A 330 17.78 -14.95 12.92
N THR A 331 16.74 -14.16 12.71
CA THR A 331 15.33 -14.59 12.69
C THR A 331 14.82 -14.97 11.29
N ASP A 332 15.69 -14.92 10.27
CA ASP A 332 15.33 -15.11 8.84
C ASP A 332 14.21 -14.20 8.35
N TYR A 333 14.07 -13.04 9.00
CA TYR A 333 13.04 -12.07 8.60
C TYR A 333 13.49 -11.23 7.38
N ILE A 334 14.70 -10.68 7.41
CA ILE A 334 15.38 -10.08 6.25
C ILE A 334 16.70 -10.84 6.06
N PRO A 335 16.82 -11.69 5.03
CA PRO A 335 18.04 -12.43 4.77
C PRO A 335 19.23 -11.48 4.50
N ALA A 336 20.42 -11.81 5.04
CA ALA A 336 21.66 -11.08 4.80
C ALA A 336 21.95 -10.86 3.31
N SER A 337 21.60 -11.84 2.47
CA SER A 337 21.74 -11.71 1.02
C SER A 337 20.97 -10.53 0.44
N MET A 338 19.73 -10.29 0.92
CA MET A 338 18.91 -9.16 0.48
C MET A 338 19.46 -7.83 1.02
N PHE A 339 19.85 -7.77 2.29
CA PHE A 339 20.44 -6.58 2.89
C PHE A 339 21.76 -6.19 2.22
N ASN A 340 22.67 -7.15 2.02
CA ASN A 340 23.94 -6.92 1.34
C ASN A 340 23.77 -6.54 -0.14
N LYS A 341 22.83 -7.16 -0.84
CA LYS A 341 22.45 -6.78 -2.21
C LYS A 341 22.02 -5.32 -2.26
N THR A 342 21.16 -4.89 -1.34
CA THR A 342 20.67 -3.52 -1.24
C THR A 342 21.79 -2.53 -0.92
N LYS A 343 22.64 -2.84 0.06
CA LYS A 343 23.82 -2.00 0.40
C LYS A 343 24.76 -1.83 -0.79
N LYS A 344 25.01 -2.90 -1.55
CA LYS A 344 25.82 -2.86 -2.78
C LYS A 344 25.22 -1.91 -3.81
N MET A 345 23.94 -2.04 -4.12
CA MET A 345 23.23 -1.17 -5.06
C MET A 345 23.32 0.31 -4.64
N LEU A 346 23.14 0.60 -3.36
CA LEU A 346 23.28 1.95 -2.82
C LEU A 346 24.71 2.48 -2.97
N THR A 347 25.71 1.67 -2.69
CA THR A 347 27.11 2.06 -2.84
C THR A 347 27.42 2.38 -4.30
N GLU A 348 26.97 1.56 -5.24
CA GLU A 348 27.12 1.77 -6.67
C GLU A 348 26.41 3.05 -7.14
N TYR A 349 25.19 3.30 -6.65
CA TYR A 349 24.42 4.50 -6.96
C TYR A 349 25.12 5.77 -6.44
N ARG A 350 25.56 5.77 -5.16
CA ARG A 350 26.24 6.90 -4.50
C ARG A 350 27.58 7.23 -5.12
N ASN A 351 28.27 6.25 -5.74
CA ASN A 351 29.56 6.44 -6.39
C ASN A 351 29.47 6.94 -7.83
N ARG A 352 28.29 7.10 -8.41
CA ARG A 352 28.12 7.69 -9.74
C ARG A 352 28.51 9.18 -9.70
N PRO A 353 29.23 9.70 -10.73
CA PRO A 353 29.67 11.10 -10.75
C PRO A 353 28.51 12.10 -10.56
N GLU A 354 27.38 11.86 -11.20
CA GLU A 354 26.17 12.68 -11.11
C GLU A 354 25.59 12.75 -9.70
N ASN A 355 25.79 11.72 -8.88
CA ASN A 355 25.26 11.63 -7.50
C ASN A 355 26.27 12.11 -6.44
N GLN A 356 27.56 12.30 -6.81
CA GLN A 356 28.57 12.78 -5.88
C GLN A 356 28.43 14.27 -5.57
N SER A 357 27.86 15.06 -6.49
CA SER A 357 27.59 16.49 -6.28
C SER A 357 26.43 16.73 -5.29
N ASN A 358 25.52 15.79 -5.13
CA ASN A 358 24.38 15.83 -4.21
C ASN A 358 24.74 15.36 -2.78
N LYS A 359 26.03 15.20 -2.45
CA LYS A 359 26.48 14.84 -1.08
C LYS A 359 26.18 15.88 0.00
N LYS A 360 25.78 17.09 -0.41
CA LYS A 360 25.24 18.11 0.48
C LYS A 360 23.75 18.23 0.18
N LEU A 361 22.89 17.82 1.07
CA LEU A 361 21.51 18.27 1.16
C LEU A 361 20.41 17.56 0.37
N ASP A 362 19.95 16.41 0.85
CA ASP A 362 18.49 16.24 0.91
C ASP A 362 17.98 16.15 2.38
N MET A 363 18.86 16.51 3.33
CA MET A 363 18.53 16.63 4.76
C MET A 363 18.34 18.08 5.20
N ALA A 364 18.37 19.04 4.26
CA ALA A 364 18.04 20.43 4.59
C ALA A 364 16.54 20.64 4.59
N PRO A 365 16.01 21.49 5.49
CA PRO A 365 14.61 21.90 5.42
C PRO A 365 14.35 22.55 4.05
N PRO A 366 13.16 22.40 3.48
CA PRO A 366 12.75 23.19 2.32
C PRO A 366 12.81 24.68 2.71
N GLU A 367 13.49 25.50 1.90
CA GLU A 367 13.47 26.97 1.99
C GLU A 367 12.04 27.52 1.91
#